data_d783535f75a5d396fdf2dd10965ec4d2
#
_entry.id   d783535f75a5d396fdf2dd10965ec4d2
#
_cell.length_a   1.000
_cell.length_b   1.000
_cell.length_c   1.000
_cell.angle_alpha   90.00
_cell.angle_beta   90.00
_cell.angle_gamma   90.00
#
_symmetry.space_group_name_H-M   'P 1'
#
loop_
_entity.id
_entity.type
_entity.pdbx_description
1 polymer ?
#
loop_
_entity_poly.entity_id
_entity_poly.type
_entity_poly.pdbx_seq_one_letter_code
_entity_poly.pdbx_strand_id
1 'polypeptide(L)'
;MNTADKVVDVALGEVGYLEKSYSAYAANPDVIQYKLDGAGYDNITKYAAFIDKLDWYAVYVQYGAWCTTYTDYCFIRALGTEAARRIKCHGQWDSLVDCAIDQYKAAGRWRTEPKRGDQIFFSKANGVDPAHTGIVVDADDTYVYTVEGNCSPDEGVTPNGGGVHKKIYRRDYYRIMGYGHPYYEEEDEEDMDISKLVSMLAEATPEEKREIGKALDGCVKSYRLSLTFPNTMQGELNEAIALGITDGSRPMDYSTRGEVAIMVKRDHDKK
;
A
#
# COMPACT_ATOMS: atom_id res chain seq x y z
N MET A 1 17.48 12.82 -2.90
CA MET A 1 17.33 11.63 -2.03
C MET A 1 16.11 10.94 -2.58
N ASN A 2 16.32 9.74 -3.04
CA ASN A 2 15.30 8.95 -3.69
C ASN A 2 14.20 8.51 -2.68
N THR A 3 13.03 8.14 -3.16
CA THR A 3 11.89 7.79 -2.30
C THR A 3 12.17 6.55 -1.45
N ALA A 4 12.92 5.58 -1.97
CA ALA A 4 13.36 4.41 -1.22
C ALA A 4 14.27 4.79 -0.05
N ASP A 5 15.21 5.70 -0.27
CA ASP A 5 16.12 6.20 0.78
C ASP A 5 15.38 6.88 1.92
N LYS A 6 14.35 7.69 1.63
CA LYS A 6 13.51 8.32 2.67
C LYS A 6 12.85 7.28 3.59
N VAL A 7 12.34 6.18 3.02
CA VAL A 7 11.73 5.10 3.80
C VAL A 7 12.76 4.39 4.66
N VAL A 8 13.94 4.08 4.08
CA VAL A 8 15.05 3.44 4.79
C VAL A 8 15.58 4.34 5.92
N ASP A 9 15.69 5.65 5.72
CA ASP A 9 16.14 6.59 6.74
C ASP A 9 15.18 6.66 7.93
N VAL A 10 13.86 6.65 7.67
CA VAL A 10 12.86 6.55 8.75
C VAL A 10 13.03 5.23 9.51
N ALA A 11 13.16 4.11 8.79
CA ALA A 11 13.32 2.80 9.43
C ALA A 11 14.58 2.74 10.30
N LEU A 12 15.72 3.21 9.78
CA LEU A 12 16.98 3.28 10.52
C LEU A 12 16.90 4.23 11.72
N GLY A 13 16.19 5.33 11.59
CA GLY A 13 15.96 6.29 12.67
C GLY A 13 15.18 5.70 13.85
N GLU A 14 14.41 4.65 13.64
CA GLU A 14 13.62 3.98 14.69
C GLU A 14 14.38 2.86 15.43
N VAL A 15 15.53 2.43 14.95
CA VAL A 15 16.32 1.38 15.60
C VAL A 15 16.55 1.66 17.08
N GLY A 16 16.35 0.64 17.91
CA GLY A 16 16.44 0.70 19.36
C GLY A 16 15.14 1.14 20.07
N TYR A 17 14.05 1.36 19.35
CA TYR A 17 12.74 1.56 19.97
C TYR A 17 12.25 0.25 20.61
N LEU A 18 11.70 0.33 21.82
CA LEU A 18 11.07 -0.77 22.53
C LEU A 18 9.60 -0.44 22.78
N GLU A 19 8.75 -1.45 22.61
CA GLU A 19 7.32 -1.33 22.97
C GLU A 19 7.16 -1.07 24.47
N LYS A 20 5.99 -0.59 24.88
CA LYS A 20 5.75 -0.13 26.24
C LYS A 20 4.92 -1.12 27.02
N SER A 21 5.18 -1.15 28.34
CA SER A 21 4.29 -1.83 29.26
C SER A 21 2.98 -1.06 29.43
N TYR A 22 1.90 -1.79 29.67
CA TYR A 22 0.59 -1.18 29.96
C TYR A 22 0.65 -0.26 31.19
N SER A 23 1.38 -0.63 32.23
CA SER A 23 1.53 0.18 33.44
C SER A 23 2.23 1.52 33.17
N ALA A 24 3.28 1.52 32.35
CA ALA A 24 3.97 2.74 31.97
C ALA A 24 3.09 3.64 31.10
N TYR A 25 2.39 3.05 30.14
CA TYR A 25 1.46 3.78 29.27
C TYR A 25 0.27 4.35 30.02
N ALA A 26 -0.32 3.60 30.94
CA ALA A 26 -1.43 4.07 31.80
C ALA A 26 -1.02 5.22 32.73
N ALA A 27 0.24 5.20 33.21
CA ALA A 27 0.77 6.27 34.04
C ALA A 27 1.10 7.54 33.24
N ASN A 28 1.61 7.39 32.04
CA ASN A 28 1.96 8.48 31.13
C ASN A 28 1.82 8.03 29.66
N PRO A 29 0.73 8.36 28.95
CA PRO A 29 0.55 7.97 27.55
C PRO A 29 1.64 8.49 26.61
N ASP A 30 2.32 9.59 26.94
CA ASP A 30 3.40 10.13 26.10
C ASP A 30 4.68 9.28 26.14
N VAL A 31 4.76 8.28 27.03
CA VAL A 31 5.89 7.35 27.11
C VAL A 31 6.17 6.64 25.78
N ILE A 32 5.15 6.46 24.95
CA ILE A 32 5.32 5.85 23.61
C ILE A 32 6.22 6.67 22.68
N GLN A 33 6.47 7.95 22.95
CA GLN A 33 7.34 8.80 22.12
C GLN A 33 8.84 8.54 22.40
N TYR A 34 9.17 7.97 23.56
CA TYR A 34 10.55 7.70 23.94
C TYR A 34 10.97 6.28 23.58
N LYS A 35 12.22 6.11 23.14
CA LYS A 35 12.68 4.80 22.65
C LYS A 35 12.75 3.75 23.74
N LEU A 36 13.28 4.08 24.91
CA LEU A 36 13.61 3.10 25.96
C LEU A 36 12.69 3.18 27.16
N ASP A 37 12.16 4.35 27.50
CA ASP A 37 11.36 4.58 28.69
C ASP A 37 10.08 3.75 28.67
N GLY A 38 9.75 3.14 29.83
CA GLY A 38 8.53 2.35 29.98
C GLY A 38 8.49 1.07 29.16
N ALA A 39 9.67 0.55 28.76
CA ALA A 39 9.76 -0.71 27.99
C ALA A 39 9.00 -1.86 28.67
N GLY A 40 8.36 -2.69 27.86
CA GLY A 40 7.55 -3.84 28.30
C GLY A 40 7.28 -4.78 27.14
N TYR A 41 6.20 -5.58 27.28
CA TYR A 41 5.84 -6.64 26.32
C TYR A 41 4.32 -6.64 26.03
N ASP A 42 3.71 -5.43 25.99
CA ASP A 42 2.25 -5.30 25.85
C ASP A 42 1.84 -4.78 24.45
N ASN A 43 2.74 -4.81 23.47
CA ASN A 43 2.52 -4.35 22.10
C ASN A 43 1.98 -2.90 22.02
N ILE A 44 2.38 -2.05 22.96
CA ILE A 44 1.97 -0.63 22.99
C ILE A 44 3.06 0.20 22.33
N THR A 45 2.74 0.83 21.20
CA THR A 45 3.73 1.54 20.38
C THR A 45 3.22 2.87 19.86
N LYS A 46 4.16 3.79 19.57
CA LYS A 46 3.83 5.02 18.85
C LYS A 46 3.38 4.75 17.40
N TYR A 47 3.82 3.63 16.81
CA TYR A 47 3.46 3.24 15.45
C TYR A 47 1.97 2.92 15.37
N ALA A 48 1.51 2.06 16.29
CA ALA A 48 0.09 1.74 16.40
C ALA A 48 -0.74 2.98 16.75
N ALA A 49 -0.32 3.80 17.72
CA ALA A 49 -1.01 5.03 18.07
C ALA A 49 -1.05 6.07 16.93
N PHE A 50 -0.12 6.02 15.99
CA PHE A 50 -0.16 6.82 14.78
C PHE A 50 -1.15 6.26 13.76
N ILE A 51 -1.09 4.96 13.49
CA ILE A 51 -1.94 4.26 12.50
C ILE A 51 -3.42 4.31 12.94
N ASP A 52 -3.71 4.12 14.22
CA ASP A 52 -5.08 4.14 14.77
C ASP A 52 -5.80 5.50 14.63
N LYS A 53 -5.09 6.55 14.24
CA LYS A 53 -5.66 7.86 13.90
C LYS A 53 -6.07 7.99 12.44
N LEU A 54 -5.76 7.01 11.61
CA LEU A 54 -6.05 7.02 10.19
C LEU A 54 -7.41 6.35 9.96
N ASP A 55 -8.40 7.13 9.59
CA ASP A 55 -9.79 6.70 9.38
C ASP A 55 -9.97 5.70 8.22
N TRP A 56 -8.98 5.61 7.33
CA TRP A 56 -8.97 4.70 6.19
C TRP A 56 -8.22 3.38 6.44
N TYR A 57 -7.54 3.20 7.59
CA TYR A 57 -6.88 1.94 7.91
C TYR A 57 -7.91 0.90 8.36
N ALA A 58 -7.75 -0.36 7.93
CA ALA A 58 -8.81 -1.35 8.04
C ALA A 58 -9.17 -1.76 9.47
N VAL A 59 -8.21 -1.69 10.39
CA VAL A 59 -8.34 -2.23 11.75
C VAL A 59 -7.64 -1.36 12.78
N TYR A 60 -8.11 -1.44 14.02
CA TYR A 60 -7.40 -0.90 15.18
C TYR A 60 -6.24 -1.82 15.54
N VAL A 61 -5.03 -1.28 15.70
CA VAL A 61 -3.79 -2.07 15.75
C VAL A 61 -3.03 -1.99 17.08
N GLN A 62 -3.41 -1.09 17.99
CA GLN A 62 -2.77 -1.03 19.31
C GLN A 62 -3.00 -2.35 20.06
N TYR A 63 -2.03 -2.79 20.82
CA TYR A 63 -1.97 -4.07 21.55
C TYR A 63 -1.80 -5.33 20.68
N GLY A 64 -1.82 -5.22 19.36
CA GLY A 64 -1.55 -6.31 18.44
C GLY A 64 -0.09 -6.41 18.00
N ALA A 65 0.29 -7.52 17.37
CA ALA A 65 1.59 -7.65 16.72
C ALA A 65 1.79 -6.53 15.70
N TRP A 66 2.93 -5.86 15.75
CA TRP A 66 3.10 -4.59 15.07
C TRP A 66 4.21 -4.55 14.00
N CYS A 67 4.62 -5.69 13.47
CA CYS A 67 5.63 -5.73 12.39
C CYS A 67 5.13 -5.03 11.10
N THR A 68 3.91 -5.33 10.64
CA THR A 68 3.29 -4.66 9.50
C THR A 68 2.99 -3.19 9.82
N THR A 69 2.42 -2.92 10.99
CA THR A 69 2.14 -1.55 11.47
C THR A 69 3.39 -0.67 11.46
N TYR A 70 4.54 -1.25 11.85
CA TYR A 70 5.83 -0.55 11.80
C TYR A 70 6.25 -0.22 10.36
N THR A 71 6.17 -1.18 9.44
CA THR A 71 6.52 -0.91 8.04
C THR A 71 5.61 0.15 7.44
N ASP A 72 4.31 0.09 7.68
CA ASP A 72 3.33 1.07 7.21
C ASP A 72 3.60 2.46 7.78
N TYR A 73 3.92 2.54 9.07
CA TYR A 73 4.36 3.79 9.68
C TYR A 73 5.59 4.37 8.96
N CYS A 74 6.61 3.55 8.64
CA CYS A 74 7.81 4.04 7.95
C CYS A 74 7.47 4.62 6.58
N PHE A 75 6.63 3.96 5.80
CA PHE A 75 6.18 4.47 4.50
C PHE A 75 5.43 5.79 4.62
N ILE A 76 4.48 5.88 5.54
CA ILE A 76 3.66 7.09 5.71
C ILE A 76 4.51 8.25 6.25
N ARG A 77 5.40 8.00 7.18
CA ARG A 77 6.28 9.03 7.75
C ARG A 77 7.29 9.57 6.74
N ALA A 78 7.78 8.71 5.85
CA ALA A 78 8.74 9.08 4.81
C ALA A 78 8.10 9.89 3.68
N LEU A 79 6.88 9.53 3.26
CA LEU A 79 6.30 9.95 2.00
C LEU A 79 5.00 10.77 2.16
N GLY A 80 4.39 10.76 3.33
CA GLY A 80 3.02 11.23 3.54
C GLY A 80 1.97 10.19 3.12
N THR A 81 0.77 10.32 3.63
CA THR A 81 -0.30 9.31 3.49
C THR A 81 -0.63 8.99 2.03
N GLU A 82 -0.88 10.01 1.21
CA GLU A 82 -1.32 9.81 -0.17
C GLU A 82 -0.24 9.17 -1.05
N ALA A 83 1.01 9.63 -0.93
CA ALA A 83 2.12 9.06 -1.68
C ALA A 83 2.43 7.63 -1.22
N ALA A 84 2.43 7.37 0.09
CA ALA A 84 2.65 6.04 0.63
C ALA A 84 1.60 5.03 0.14
N ARG A 85 0.32 5.40 0.14
CA ARG A 85 -0.76 4.55 -0.39
C ARG A 85 -0.59 4.26 -1.87
N ARG A 86 -0.22 5.25 -2.67
CA ARG A 86 0.02 5.09 -4.11
C ARG A 86 1.22 4.17 -4.38
N ILE A 87 2.33 4.37 -3.66
CA ILE A 87 3.60 3.68 -3.89
C ILE A 87 3.55 2.24 -3.37
N LYS A 88 2.93 2.01 -2.22
CA LYS A 88 2.79 0.67 -1.62
C LYS A 88 1.55 -0.06 -2.15
N CYS A 89 1.46 -0.18 -3.47
CA CYS A 89 0.56 -1.08 -4.19
C CYS A 89 -0.94 -0.98 -3.90
N HIS A 90 -1.46 0.21 -3.61
CA HIS A 90 -2.89 0.52 -3.51
C HIS A 90 -3.77 -0.59 -2.95
N GLY A 91 -4.53 -0.34 -2.02
CA GLY A 91 -5.48 -1.25 -1.47
C GLY A 91 -5.88 -0.77 -0.10
N GLN A 92 -6.69 -1.53 0.55
CA GLN A 92 -6.98 -1.34 1.94
C GLN A 92 -5.83 -1.92 2.75
N TRP A 93 -5.15 -1.06 3.50
CA TRP A 93 -4.08 -1.49 4.38
C TRP A 93 -4.68 -2.02 5.67
N ASP A 94 -4.11 -3.10 6.16
CA ASP A 94 -4.36 -3.65 7.48
C ASP A 94 -3.06 -4.14 8.13
N SER A 95 -3.14 -4.67 9.34
CA SER A 95 -1.97 -5.14 10.10
C SER A 95 -1.51 -6.55 9.74
N LEU A 96 -2.11 -7.20 8.73
CA LEU A 96 -1.83 -8.58 8.39
C LEU A 96 -0.72 -8.70 7.34
N VAL A 97 0.22 -9.61 7.59
CA VAL A 97 1.36 -9.86 6.71
C VAL A 97 0.93 -10.46 5.38
N ASP A 98 -0.03 -11.36 5.38
CA ASP A 98 -0.60 -12.02 4.20
C ASP A 98 -1.33 -11.03 3.29
N CYS A 99 -2.11 -10.10 3.85
CA CYS A 99 -2.77 -9.04 3.08
C CYS A 99 -1.74 -8.17 2.33
N ALA A 100 -0.64 -7.81 2.97
CA ALA A 100 0.43 -7.05 2.32
C ALA A 100 1.10 -7.85 1.18
N ILE A 101 1.35 -9.15 1.37
CA ILE A 101 1.86 -10.05 0.33
C ILE A 101 0.92 -10.10 -0.87
N ASP A 102 -0.37 -10.27 -0.62
CA ASP A 102 -1.38 -10.38 -1.68
C ASP A 102 -1.51 -9.08 -2.49
N GLN A 103 -1.39 -7.92 -1.85
CA GLN A 103 -1.36 -6.63 -2.53
C GLN A 103 -0.17 -6.50 -3.48
N TYR A 104 1.05 -6.85 -3.05
CA TYR A 104 2.23 -6.83 -3.91
C TYR A 104 2.12 -7.83 -5.07
N LYS A 105 1.60 -9.02 -4.81
CA LYS A 105 1.36 -10.03 -5.87
C LYS A 105 0.32 -9.56 -6.89
N ALA A 106 -0.79 -9.02 -6.42
CA ALA A 106 -1.86 -8.49 -7.28
C ALA A 106 -1.37 -7.32 -8.15
N ALA A 107 -0.46 -6.50 -7.64
CA ALA A 107 0.14 -5.39 -8.35
C ALA A 107 1.30 -5.80 -9.29
N GLY A 108 1.69 -7.09 -9.33
CA GLY A 108 2.85 -7.54 -10.10
C GLY A 108 4.20 -7.04 -9.55
N ARG A 109 4.22 -6.66 -8.27
CA ARG A 109 5.39 -6.08 -7.59
C ARG A 109 6.04 -7.03 -6.59
N TRP A 110 5.76 -8.30 -6.69
CA TRP A 110 6.42 -9.35 -5.91
C TRP A 110 7.70 -9.82 -6.57
N ARG A 111 8.80 -9.90 -5.82
CA ARG A 111 10.14 -10.26 -6.32
C ARG A 111 10.79 -11.35 -5.46
N THR A 112 11.76 -12.06 -6.05
CA THR A 112 12.65 -13.02 -5.36
C THR A 112 13.99 -12.40 -4.99
N GLU A 113 14.37 -11.30 -5.63
CA GLU A 113 15.62 -10.58 -5.42
C GLU A 113 15.35 -9.31 -4.61
N PRO A 114 16.13 -9.07 -3.53
CA PRO A 114 15.98 -7.88 -2.68
C PRO A 114 16.51 -6.63 -3.36
N LYS A 115 15.82 -5.53 -3.14
CA LYS A 115 16.32 -4.19 -3.39
C LYS A 115 16.15 -3.30 -2.16
N ARG A 116 17.02 -2.30 -2.03
CA ARG A 116 16.91 -1.30 -0.98
C ARG A 116 15.55 -0.62 -1.01
N GLY A 117 14.89 -0.55 0.15
CA GLY A 117 13.54 -0.02 0.29
C GLY A 117 12.42 -1.05 0.12
N ASP A 118 12.71 -2.27 -0.31
CA ASP A 118 11.72 -3.34 -0.38
C ASP A 118 11.15 -3.68 1.00
N GLN A 119 9.93 -4.17 1.00
CA GLN A 119 9.35 -4.84 2.15
C GLN A 119 9.67 -6.33 2.06
N ILE A 120 10.44 -6.87 3.00
CA ILE A 120 10.76 -8.30 3.09
C ILE A 120 9.68 -9.03 3.86
N PHE A 121 9.40 -10.27 3.46
CA PHE A 121 8.39 -11.12 4.09
C PHE A 121 8.96 -12.47 4.50
N PHE A 122 8.59 -12.89 5.70
CA PHE A 122 9.05 -14.14 6.28
C PHE A 122 7.89 -15.06 6.65
N SER A 123 8.12 -16.36 6.48
CA SER A 123 7.20 -17.40 6.93
C SER A 123 7.39 -17.75 8.41
N LYS A 124 6.42 -18.48 8.97
CA LYS A 124 6.60 -19.27 10.20
C LYS A 124 7.74 -20.28 10.02
N ALA A 125 8.10 -20.95 11.07
CA ALA A 125 9.13 -22.01 11.02
C ALA A 125 8.81 -23.16 10.05
N ASN A 126 7.55 -23.28 9.62
CA ASN A 126 7.14 -24.27 8.62
C ASN A 126 7.52 -23.89 7.17
N GLY A 127 8.07 -22.70 6.93
CA GLY A 127 8.48 -22.23 5.61
C GLY A 127 7.35 -21.82 4.67
N VAL A 128 6.10 -21.81 5.12
CA VAL A 128 4.92 -21.62 4.26
C VAL A 128 4.03 -20.46 4.72
N ASP A 129 3.58 -20.48 5.96
CA ASP A 129 2.61 -19.49 6.45
C ASP A 129 3.27 -18.13 6.70
N PRO A 130 2.72 -17.00 6.21
CA PRO A 130 3.23 -15.68 6.52
C PRO A 130 3.27 -15.42 8.04
N ALA A 131 4.30 -14.73 8.50
CA ALA A 131 4.49 -14.50 9.93
C ALA A 131 5.10 -13.15 10.30
N HIS A 132 5.97 -12.59 9.46
CA HIS A 132 6.74 -11.41 9.81
C HIS A 132 7.14 -10.60 8.60
N THR A 133 7.47 -9.32 8.82
CA THR A 133 7.90 -8.41 7.77
C THR A 133 8.83 -7.32 8.32
N GLY A 134 9.62 -6.74 7.43
CA GLY A 134 10.53 -5.63 7.71
C GLY A 134 10.84 -4.82 6.47
N ILE A 135 11.80 -3.92 6.56
CA ILE A 135 12.28 -3.08 5.44
C ILE A 135 13.72 -3.46 5.11
N VAL A 136 13.98 -3.74 3.83
CA VAL A 136 15.34 -3.97 3.31
C VAL A 136 16.08 -2.64 3.30
N VAL A 137 17.20 -2.57 4.02
CA VAL A 137 18.04 -1.38 4.07
C VAL A 137 19.26 -1.49 3.17
N ASP A 138 19.67 -2.72 2.86
CA ASP A 138 20.75 -3.02 1.92
C ASP A 138 20.73 -4.50 1.53
N ALA A 139 21.41 -4.87 0.43
CA ALA A 139 21.63 -6.25 0.04
C ALA A 139 22.92 -6.38 -0.79
N ASP A 140 23.61 -7.50 -0.60
CA ASP A 140 24.72 -7.94 -1.43
C ASP A 140 24.44 -9.33 -2.03
N ASP A 141 25.40 -9.94 -2.69
CA ASP A 141 25.22 -11.26 -3.32
C ASP A 141 24.91 -12.39 -2.34
N THR A 142 25.20 -12.22 -1.05
CA THR A 142 25.11 -13.27 -0.01
C THR A 142 24.06 -12.95 1.04
N TYR A 143 23.91 -11.69 1.40
CA TYR A 143 23.10 -11.26 2.53
C TYR A 143 22.07 -10.21 2.14
N VAL A 144 20.98 -10.17 2.91
CA VAL A 144 20.03 -9.07 2.97
C VAL A 144 20.06 -8.46 4.37
N TYR A 145 20.12 -7.16 4.44
CA TYR A 145 20.16 -6.36 5.67
C TYR A 145 18.80 -5.68 5.84
N THR A 146 18.20 -5.83 7.02
CA THR A 146 16.85 -5.33 7.28
C THR A 146 16.80 -4.47 8.53
N VAL A 147 15.72 -3.69 8.64
CA VAL A 147 15.23 -3.14 9.91
C VAL A 147 13.81 -3.62 10.11
N GLU A 148 13.56 -4.20 11.26
CA GLU A 148 12.31 -4.89 11.56
C GLU A 148 11.71 -4.38 12.87
N GLY A 149 10.40 -4.18 12.87
CA GLY A 149 9.62 -3.89 14.07
C GLY A 149 9.05 -5.18 14.67
N ASN A 150 8.76 -5.14 15.96
CA ASN A 150 8.24 -6.30 16.71
C ASN A 150 9.18 -7.51 16.67
N CYS A 151 10.47 -7.29 16.69
CA CYS A 151 11.48 -8.34 16.68
C CYS A 151 12.42 -8.22 17.89
N SER A 152 13.18 -9.29 18.18
CA SER A 152 14.28 -9.26 19.15
C SER A 152 15.62 -9.03 18.46
N PRO A 153 16.69 -8.65 19.19
CA PRO A 153 18.03 -8.52 18.64
C PRO A 153 18.66 -9.87 18.26
N ASP A 154 18.06 -11.00 18.68
CA ASP A 154 18.59 -12.35 18.44
C ASP A 154 18.59 -12.69 16.95
N GLU A 155 19.41 -13.67 16.56
CA GLU A 155 19.45 -14.14 15.18
C GLU A 155 18.11 -14.75 14.73
N GLY A 156 17.84 -14.66 13.44
CA GLY A 156 16.64 -15.21 12.81
C GLY A 156 15.37 -14.41 13.09
N VAL A 157 14.27 -14.91 12.55
CA VAL A 157 12.93 -14.28 12.68
C VAL A 157 12.33 -14.64 14.03
N THR A 158 12.01 -13.63 14.82
CA THR A 158 11.33 -13.79 16.12
C THR A 158 9.92 -13.22 16.03
N PRO A 159 8.89 -14.00 16.37
CA PRO A 159 7.56 -13.47 16.50
C PRO A 159 7.44 -12.68 17.81
N ASN A 160 6.93 -11.48 17.76
CA ASN A 160 6.65 -10.67 18.95
C ASN A 160 7.89 -10.41 19.84
N GLY A 161 8.95 -9.84 19.26
CA GLY A 161 10.24 -9.61 19.93
C GLY A 161 10.36 -8.29 20.68
N GLY A 162 9.35 -7.41 20.60
CA GLY A 162 9.21 -6.21 21.44
C GLY A 162 10.02 -4.97 21.00
N GLY A 163 10.84 -5.03 19.96
CA GLY A 163 11.70 -3.92 19.57
C GLY A 163 11.82 -3.66 18.08
N VAL A 164 12.54 -2.59 17.75
CA VAL A 164 13.00 -2.28 16.39
C VAL A 164 14.51 -2.56 16.31
N HIS A 165 14.90 -3.53 15.50
CA HIS A 165 16.29 -3.97 15.40
C HIS A 165 16.76 -4.10 13.96
N LYS A 166 18.08 -3.92 13.75
CA LYS A 166 18.76 -4.31 12.52
C LYS A 166 18.93 -5.83 12.52
N LYS A 167 18.66 -6.46 11.39
CA LYS A 167 18.84 -7.89 11.20
C LYS A 167 19.63 -8.16 9.93
N ILE A 168 20.25 -9.34 9.87
CA ILE A 168 21.00 -9.82 8.71
C ILE A 168 20.58 -11.26 8.45
N TYR A 169 20.23 -11.56 7.20
CA TYR A 169 19.89 -12.91 6.78
C TYR A 169 20.71 -13.30 5.55
N ARG A 170 21.07 -14.57 5.46
CA ARG A 170 21.51 -15.08 4.15
C ARG A 170 20.33 -15.02 3.17
N ARG A 171 20.59 -14.71 1.90
CA ARG A 171 19.53 -14.62 0.88
C ARG A 171 18.81 -15.94 0.62
N ASP A 172 19.47 -17.09 0.93
CA ASP A 172 18.89 -18.43 0.89
C ASP A 172 18.24 -18.88 2.22
N TYR A 173 18.02 -17.96 3.16
CA TYR A 173 17.38 -18.30 4.42
C TYR A 173 15.94 -18.80 4.17
N TYR A 174 15.68 -20.03 4.56
CA TYR A 174 14.47 -20.79 4.21
C TYR A 174 13.14 -20.12 4.60
N ARG A 175 13.16 -19.17 5.51
CA ARG A 175 11.96 -18.43 5.92
C ARG A 175 11.70 -17.17 5.10
N ILE A 176 12.62 -16.74 4.23
CA ILE A 176 12.35 -15.63 3.32
C ILE A 176 11.36 -16.11 2.26
N MET A 177 10.19 -15.49 2.22
CA MET A 177 9.14 -15.78 1.23
C MET A 177 9.34 -14.99 -0.06
N GLY A 178 9.90 -13.81 0.04
CA GLY A 178 10.14 -12.88 -1.06
C GLY A 178 10.04 -11.43 -0.63
N TYR A 179 9.97 -10.54 -1.61
CA TYR A 179 10.06 -9.09 -1.42
C TYR A 179 8.92 -8.40 -2.17
N GLY A 180 8.24 -7.50 -1.49
CA GLY A 180 7.33 -6.55 -2.09
C GLY A 180 8.11 -5.31 -2.50
N HIS A 181 8.08 -4.97 -3.79
CA HIS A 181 8.79 -3.81 -4.34
C HIS A 181 7.82 -2.64 -4.55
N PRO A 182 7.84 -1.60 -3.71
CA PRO A 182 6.99 -0.42 -3.88
C PRO A 182 7.26 0.32 -5.20
N TYR A 183 6.28 1.09 -5.68
CA TYR A 183 6.43 1.97 -6.85
C TYR A 183 7.20 3.24 -6.49
N TYR A 184 8.53 3.14 -6.34
CA TYR A 184 9.38 4.30 -6.08
C TYR A 184 9.58 5.13 -7.35
N GLU A 185 9.47 6.45 -7.23
CA GLU A 185 9.46 7.40 -8.35
C GLU A 185 10.73 7.39 -9.23
N GLU A 186 11.87 6.88 -8.71
CA GLU A 186 13.15 6.87 -9.42
C GLU A 186 13.50 5.55 -10.12
N GLU A 187 12.75 4.48 -9.88
CA GLU A 187 12.98 3.19 -10.54
C GLU A 187 11.98 2.92 -11.67
N ASP A 188 10.84 3.57 -11.64
CA ASP A 188 9.79 3.47 -12.67
C ASP A 188 9.76 4.71 -13.59
N GLU A 189 10.68 5.68 -13.35
CA GLU A 189 11.10 6.66 -14.34
C GLU A 189 12.14 6.06 -15.33
N GLU A 190 11.85 4.98 -16.01
CA GLU A 190 11.75 5.22 -17.44
C GLU A 190 10.58 6.18 -17.56
N ASP A 191 10.92 7.46 -17.48
CA ASP A 191 10.03 8.55 -17.77
C ASP A 191 9.25 8.11 -19.02
N MET A 192 8.05 7.58 -18.81
CA MET A 192 7.13 7.51 -19.92
C MET A 192 6.68 8.97 -20.09
N ASP A 193 7.66 9.82 -20.45
CA ASP A 193 7.46 11.14 -20.96
C ASP A 193 6.26 11.02 -21.90
N ILE A 194 5.24 11.80 -21.64
CA ILE A 194 4.06 11.85 -22.50
C ILE A 194 4.51 11.90 -23.96
N SER A 195 5.64 12.56 -24.27
CA SER A 195 6.28 12.62 -25.58
C SER A 195 6.72 11.24 -26.07
N LYS A 196 7.29 10.37 -25.22
CA LYS A 196 7.68 9.00 -25.57
C LYS A 196 6.44 8.13 -25.80
N LEU A 197 5.42 8.26 -24.94
CA LEU A 197 4.13 7.58 -25.14
C LEU A 197 3.46 8.03 -26.45
N VAL A 198 3.46 9.33 -26.74
CA VAL A 198 2.91 9.88 -27.98
C VAL A 198 3.70 9.38 -29.20
N SER A 199 5.04 9.31 -29.11
CA SER A 199 5.89 8.76 -30.18
C SER A 199 5.62 7.28 -30.41
N MET A 200 5.54 6.48 -29.35
CA MET A 200 5.18 5.06 -29.44
C MET A 200 3.79 4.86 -30.05
N LEU A 201 2.81 5.65 -29.63
CA LEU A 201 1.46 5.64 -30.21
C LEU A 201 1.45 6.10 -31.68
N ALA A 202 2.32 7.05 -32.06
CA ALA A 202 2.42 7.49 -33.45
C ALA A 202 2.94 6.36 -34.36
N GLU A 203 3.90 5.59 -33.88
CA GLU A 203 4.52 4.48 -34.62
C GLU A 203 3.72 3.16 -34.58
N ALA A 204 2.81 3.02 -33.61
CA ALA A 204 1.99 1.82 -33.44
C ALA A 204 1.07 1.58 -34.65
N THR A 205 0.89 0.31 -34.99
CA THR A 205 -0.05 -0.13 -36.01
C THR A 205 -1.51 0.18 -35.63
N PRO A 206 -2.44 0.23 -36.59
CA PRO A 206 -3.86 0.39 -36.28
C PRO A 206 -4.43 -0.66 -35.31
N GLU A 207 -3.91 -1.88 -35.37
CA GLU A 207 -4.26 -2.99 -34.47
C GLU A 207 -3.83 -2.70 -33.04
N GLU A 208 -2.56 -2.35 -32.84
CA GLU A 208 -2.00 -2.00 -31.53
C GLU A 208 -2.68 -0.76 -30.93
N LYS A 209 -2.95 0.28 -31.74
CA LYS A 209 -3.73 1.47 -31.30
C LYS A 209 -5.11 1.08 -30.79
N ARG A 210 -5.77 0.14 -31.44
CA ARG A 210 -7.08 -0.35 -31.03
C ARG A 210 -7.03 -1.12 -29.71
N GLU A 211 -6.01 -1.97 -29.50
CA GLU A 211 -5.86 -2.71 -28.24
C GLU A 211 -5.48 -1.79 -27.08
N ILE A 212 -4.58 -0.82 -27.29
CA ILE A 212 -4.26 0.21 -26.31
C ILE A 212 -5.52 1.05 -25.96
N GLY A 213 -6.31 1.45 -26.97
CA GLY A 213 -7.56 2.16 -26.75
C GLY A 213 -8.54 1.37 -25.87
N LYS A 214 -8.71 0.06 -26.14
CA LYS A 214 -9.55 -0.80 -25.29
C LYS A 214 -9.05 -0.90 -23.87
N ALA A 215 -7.73 -1.04 -23.68
CA ALA A 215 -7.13 -1.10 -22.34
C ALA A 215 -7.34 0.19 -21.57
N LEU A 216 -7.13 1.34 -22.21
CA LEU A 216 -7.37 2.66 -21.62
C LEU A 216 -8.85 2.87 -21.28
N ASP A 217 -9.77 2.51 -22.17
CA ASP A 217 -11.20 2.56 -21.90
C ASP A 217 -11.59 1.69 -20.70
N GLY A 218 -11.00 0.49 -20.60
CA GLY A 218 -11.19 -0.38 -19.45
C GLY A 218 -10.72 0.25 -18.13
N CYS A 219 -9.55 0.87 -18.14
CA CYS A 219 -9.00 1.57 -16.98
C CYS A 219 -9.86 2.77 -16.58
N VAL A 220 -10.25 3.63 -17.53
CA VAL A 220 -11.09 4.79 -17.29
C VAL A 220 -12.46 4.37 -16.77
N LYS A 221 -13.04 3.33 -17.32
CA LYS A 221 -14.33 2.79 -16.89
C LYS A 221 -14.26 2.24 -15.48
N SER A 222 -13.21 1.45 -15.16
CA SER A 222 -12.97 0.92 -13.83
C SER A 222 -12.81 2.04 -12.80
N TYR A 223 -12.02 3.06 -13.13
CA TYR A 223 -11.84 4.24 -12.26
C TYR A 223 -13.18 4.95 -12.00
N ARG A 224 -13.98 5.21 -13.03
CA ARG A 224 -15.26 5.89 -12.89
C ARG A 224 -16.27 5.09 -12.08
N LEU A 225 -16.28 3.77 -12.22
CA LEU A 225 -17.13 2.90 -11.40
C LEU A 225 -16.73 2.89 -9.91
N SER A 226 -15.48 3.24 -9.60
CA SER A 226 -15.00 3.39 -8.22
C SER A 226 -15.36 4.75 -7.59
N LEU A 227 -15.79 5.73 -8.38
CA LEU A 227 -16.15 7.05 -7.86
C LEU A 227 -17.52 7.02 -7.20
N THR A 228 -17.61 7.67 -6.04
CA THR A 228 -18.90 7.89 -5.36
C THR A 228 -19.69 8.98 -6.10
N PHE A 229 -20.95 8.71 -6.41
CA PHE A 229 -21.82 9.71 -7.02
C PHE A 229 -22.06 10.87 -6.03
N PRO A 230 -21.96 12.15 -6.46
CA PRO A 230 -22.11 13.29 -5.57
C PRO A 230 -23.49 13.34 -4.91
N ASN A 231 -23.54 13.44 -3.58
CA ASN A 231 -24.79 13.54 -2.83
C ASN A 231 -25.67 14.73 -3.27
N THR A 232 -25.05 15.81 -3.75
CA THR A 232 -25.76 17.00 -4.26
C THR A 232 -26.59 16.73 -5.52
N MET A 233 -26.27 15.68 -6.27
CA MET A 233 -26.98 15.29 -7.51
C MET A 233 -27.88 14.06 -7.33
N GLN A 234 -27.96 13.52 -6.09
CA GLN A 234 -28.72 12.29 -5.83
C GLN A 234 -30.21 12.45 -6.09
N GLY A 235 -30.76 13.65 -5.84
CA GLY A 235 -32.16 13.97 -6.13
C GLY A 235 -32.49 13.85 -7.63
N GLU A 236 -31.69 14.48 -8.47
CA GLU A 236 -31.84 14.44 -9.93
C GLU A 236 -31.67 13.02 -10.50
N LEU A 237 -30.73 12.25 -9.95
CA LEU A 237 -30.56 10.84 -10.32
C LEU A 237 -31.81 10.01 -9.98
N ASN A 238 -32.39 10.20 -8.80
CA ASN A 238 -33.60 9.49 -8.38
C ASN A 238 -34.80 9.83 -9.26
N GLU A 239 -34.92 11.10 -9.68
CA GLU A 239 -35.94 11.52 -10.64
C GLU A 239 -35.74 10.86 -12.01
N ALA A 240 -34.49 10.81 -12.50
CA ALA A 240 -34.17 10.15 -13.76
C ALA A 240 -34.45 8.64 -13.73
N ILE A 241 -34.23 7.98 -12.60
CA ILE A 241 -34.59 6.57 -12.37
C ILE A 241 -36.12 6.42 -12.42
N ALA A 242 -36.87 7.28 -11.72
CA ALA A 242 -38.32 7.24 -11.67
C ALA A 242 -38.96 7.44 -13.05
N LEU A 243 -38.32 8.24 -13.91
CA LEU A 243 -38.73 8.47 -15.30
C LEU A 243 -38.26 7.39 -16.28
N GLY A 244 -37.51 6.36 -15.79
CA GLY A 244 -36.98 5.29 -16.63
C GLY A 244 -35.88 5.73 -17.61
N ILE A 245 -35.23 6.85 -17.35
CA ILE A 245 -34.13 7.37 -18.18
C ILE A 245 -32.85 6.57 -17.92
N THR A 246 -32.64 6.14 -16.69
CA THR A 246 -31.51 5.30 -16.25
C THR A 246 -31.98 4.32 -15.18
N ASP A 247 -31.24 3.24 -14.99
CA ASP A 247 -31.42 2.31 -13.87
C ASP A 247 -30.62 2.70 -12.61
N GLY A 248 -29.78 3.73 -12.72
CA GLY A 248 -28.92 4.20 -11.65
C GLY A 248 -27.70 3.33 -11.34
N SER A 249 -27.51 2.22 -12.05
CA SER A 249 -26.47 1.23 -11.72
C SER A 249 -25.06 1.73 -11.97
N ARG A 250 -24.85 2.71 -12.83
CA ARG A 250 -23.54 3.26 -13.21
C ARG A 250 -23.57 4.78 -13.38
N PRO A 251 -23.91 5.55 -12.35
CA PRO A 251 -24.13 6.99 -12.48
C PRO A 251 -22.85 7.78 -12.82
N MET A 252 -21.67 7.20 -12.57
CA MET A 252 -20.36 7.82 -12.87
C MET A 252 -19.73 7.35 -14.19
N ASP A 253 -20.36 6.43 -14.90
CA ASP A 253 -19.90 6.01 -16.22
C ASP A 253 -20.16 7.11 -17.26
N TYR A 254 -19.41 7.11 -18.35
CA TYR A 254 -19.58 8.09 -19.42
C TYR A 254 -20.50 7.55 -20.53
N SER A 255 -21.29 8.43 -21.11
CA SER A 255 -22.06 8.13 -22.30
C SER A 255 -21.33 8.63 -23.54
N THR A 256 -21.30 7.82 -24.58
CA THR A 256 -20.78 8.26 -25.88
C THR A 256 -21.69 9.35 -26.50
N ARG A 257 -21.15 10.16 -27.40
CA ARG A 257 -21.96 11.16 -28.13
C ARG A 257 -23.15 10.52 -28.84
N GLY A 258 -23.01 9.27 -29.31
CA GLY A 258 -24.08 8.51 -29.93
C GLY A 258 -25.19 8.15 -28.96
N GLU A 259 -24.85 7.67 -27.76
CA GLU A 259 -25.83 7.34 -26.73
C GLU A 259 -26.58 8.56 -26.24
N VAL A 260 -25.89 9.67 -25.99
CA VAL A 260 -26.52 10.95 -25.63
C VAL A 260 -27.46 11.44 -26.75
N ALA A 261 -27.04 11.39 -28.02
CA ALA A 261 -27.87 11.79 -29.16
C ALA A 261 -29.13 10.91 -29.26
N ILE A 262 -29.04 9.60 -29.03
CA ILE A 262 -30.18 8.69 -29.02
C ILE A 262 -31.12 9.02 -27.85
N MET A 263 -30.60 9.33 -26.67
CA MET A 263 -31.40 9.71 -25.51
C MET A 263 -32.18 11.00 -25.76
N VAL A 264 -31.50 12.01 -26.26
CA VAL A 264 -32.13 13.31 -26.64
C VAL A 264 -33.20 13.14 -27.74
N LYS A 265 -32.93 12.31 -28.77
CA LYS A 265 -33.89 11.99 -29.80
C LYS A 265 -35.14 11.32 -29.24
N ARG A 266 -34.98 10.31 -28.39
CA ARG A 266 -36.09 9.59 -27.74
C ARG A 266 -36.96 10.52 -26.88
N ASP A 267 -36.37 11.51 -26.21
CA ASP A 267 -37.12 12.50 -25.45
C ASP A 267 -37.89 13.46 -26.36
N HIS A 268 -37.28 13.88 -27.48
CA HIS A 268 -37.93 14.70 -28.46
C HIS A 268 -39.13 14.00 -29.13
N ASP A 269 -39.01 12.70 -29.43
CA ASP A 269 -40.07 11.91 -30.08
C ASP A 269 -41.25 11.57 -29.14
N LYS A 270 -41.10 11.83 -27.81
CA LYS A 270 -42.19 11.65 -26.81
C LYS A 270 -43.04 12.92 -26.58
N LYS A 271 -42.62 14.05 -27.11
CA LYS A 271 -43.36 15.33 -27.08
C LYS A 271 -44.18 15.53 -28.34
#